data_65cff536faa9332bf6042c0286ecacec
#
_entry.id   65cff536faa9332bf6042c0286ecacec
#
_cell.length_a   1.000
_cell.length_b   1.000
_cell.length_c   1.000
_cell.angle_alpha   90.00
_cell.angle_beta   90.00
_cell.angle_gamma   90.00
#
_symmetry.space_group_name_H-M   'P 1'
#
loop_
_entity.id
_entity.type
_entity.pdbx_description
1 polymer ?
#
loop_
_entity_poly.entity_id
_entity_poly.type
_entity_poly.pdbx_seq_one_letter_code
_entity_poly.pdbx_strand_id
1 'polypeptide(L)'
;MAERDFVGVGLVGFGTIGTGVVKVLERNADVIEQRLGFPLRLVRIADLDTTSDRGVDVSKLRFDDDSAALIADDSVDIVVELVGGYEFARKLILESIEAGKHVVTANKALLALYGKEIFGVAAKRGVEVAFEASVGGGIPILRSLREGLNANRIESVHGIMNGTTNYVLTEMEKTGESLDVVVKRAQDLGYAEADPTFDIEGVDAAHKLTLLTAMAFGAELTYQEIPTEGITGLAPVDFEAAAEFGHRIKLLGIAKAHRDAGGERIEVRVHPTMVPAGSLLAAVDGAMNAVAVTGDAVGPTLFYGAGAGELPTASAVVADLIEIAREVRRGSAGRVAPLSYLPTELTAKPLVPLGEVSGRYYLRFTAVDRPGVLAHITSVLGENEIGIESVLQKGRAHSAGSVPVLILTHPAREAAIRSALEIIDALDDVTAPTRLIRIEEGL
;
A
#
# COMPACT_ATOMS: atom_id res chain seq x y z
N MET A 1 -22.85 29.80 -21.03
CA MET A 1 -22.94 29.81 -19.56
C MET A 1 -22.20 31.04 -19.05
N ALA A 2 -22.74 31.77 -18.08
CA ALA A 2 -21.97 32.85 -17.45
C ALA A 2 -20.70 32.24 -16.86
N GLU A 3 -19.55 32.80 -17.16
CA GLU A 3 -18.27 32.34 -16.66
C GLU A 3 -18.26 32.53 -15.14
N ARG A 4 -18.37 31.40 -14.40
CA ARG A 4 -18.31 31.46 -12.92
C ARG A 4 -16.91 31.86 -12.51
N ASP A 5 -16.81 32.67 -11.46
CA ASP A 5 -15.53 33.10 -10.89
C ASP A 5 -14.82 32.05 -10.04
N PHE A 6 -15.44 30.91 -9.78
CA PHE A 6 -14.93 29.81 -8.95
C PHE A 6 -15.05 28.43 -9.64
N VAL A 7 -14.32 27.46 -9.16
CA VAL A 7 -14.49 26.03 -9.45
C VAL A 7 -15.25 25.38 -8.29
N GLY A 8 -16.34 24.67 -8.61
CA GLY A 8 -17.24 24.08 -7.62
C GLY A 8 -16.92 22.62 -7.33
N VAL A 9 -16.92 22.26 -6.06
CA VAL A 9 -16.67 20.91 -5.55
C VAL A 9 -17.94 20.35 -4.92
N GLY A 10 -18.33 19.14 -5.32
CA GLY A 10 -19.33 18.31 -4.66
C GLY A 10 -18.67 17.20 -3.88
N LEU A 11 -18.99 17.02 -2.61
CA LEU A 11 -18.44 15.98 -1.74
C LEU A 11 -19.49 14.91 -1.48
N VAL A 12 -19.19 13.65 -1.81
CA VAL A 12 -20.01 12.48 -1.49
C VAL A 12 -19.23 11.58 -0.51
N GLY A 13 -19.81 11.41 0.68
CA GLY A 13 -19.17 10.78 1.83
C GLY A 13 -18.58 11.83 2.79
N PHE A 14 -19.28 12.06 3.89
CA PHE A 14 -18.92 13.06 4.89
C PHE A 14 -18.50 12.42 6.22
N GLY A 15 -17.79 11.27 6.13
CA GLY A 15 -17.13 10.62 7.26
C GLY A 15 -15.84 11.34 7.68
N THR A 16 -14.91 10.64 8.32
CA THR A 16 -13.65 11.20 8.84
C THR A 16 -12.87 11.97 7.78
N ILE A 17 -12.66 11.39 6.60
CA ILE A 17 -11.85 12.02 5.55
C ILE A 17 -12.62 13.19 4.90
N GLY A 18 -13.92 13.02 4.64
CA GLY A 18 -14.76 14.12 4.12
C GLY A 18 -14.77 15.33 5.05
N THR A 19 -14.88 15.13 6.35
CA THR A 19 -14.75 16.18 7.37
C THR A 19 -13.38 16.85 7.31
N GLY A 20 -12.31 16.07 7.17
CA GLY A 20 -10.96 16.60 6.97
C GLY A 20 -10.84 17.46 5.71
N VAL A 21 -11.49 17.07 4.61
CA VAL A 21 -11.51 17.88 3.36
C VAL A 21 -12.15 19.23 3.60
N VAL A 22 -13.32 19.27 4.27
CA VAL A 22 -13.98 20.55 4.64
C VAL A 22 -13.04 21.40 5.49
N LYS A 23 -12.45 20.82 6.55
CA LYS A 23 -11.49 21.54 7.43
C LYS A 23 -10.30 22.12 6.67
N VAL A 24 -9.74 21.38 5.72
CA VAL A 24 -8.58 21.84 4.93
C VAL A 24 -8.99 22.95 3.97
N LEU A 25 -10.12 22.80 3.27
CA LEU A 25 -10.64 23.82 2.35
C LEU A 25 -10.96 25.13 3.08
N GLU A 26 -11.59 25.07 4.24
CA GLU A 26 -11.91 26.26 5.04
C GLU A 26 -10.66 26.92 5.62
N ARG A 27 -9.82 26.11 6.30
CA ARG A 27 -8.63 26.60 7.00
C ARG A 27 -7.61 27.26 6.08
N ASN A 28 -7.46 26.74 4.87
CA ASN A 28 -6.43 27.15 3.93
C ASN A 28 -7.01 27.85 2.67
N ALA A 29 -8.25 28.35 2.75
CA ALA A 29 -8.94 28.94 1.61
C ALA A 29 -8.14 30.05 0.93
N ASP A 30 -7.54 30.94 1.71
CA ASP A 30 -6.73 32.06 1.25
C ASP A 30 -5.48 31.60 0.49
N VAL A 31 -4.75 30.63 1.03
CA VAL A 31 -3.56 30.06 0.40
C VAL A 31 -3.91 29.29 -0.88
N ILE A 32 -5.03 28.58 -0.88
CA ILE A 32 -5.52 27.83 -2.05
C ILE A 32 -5.88 28.82 -3.15
N GLU A 33 -6.63 29.89 -2.84
CA GLU A 33 -7.01 30.92 -3.80
C GLU A 33 -5.78 31.66 -4.35
N GLN A 34 -4.80 32.01 -3.51
CA GLN A 34 -3.54 32.62 -3.94
C GLN A 34 -2.77 31.74 -4.94
N ARG A 35 -2.79 30.41 -4.75
CA ARG A 35 -2.11 29.46 -5.64
C ARG A 35 -2.85 29.19 -6.94
N LEU A 36 -4.17 29.29 -6.91
CA LEU A 36 -5.03 29.08 -8.07
C LEU A 36 -5.25 30.35 -8.90
N GLY A 37 -5.36 31.53 -8.24
CA GLY A 37 -5.78 32.78 -8.82
C GLY A 37 -7.31 32.95 -8.91
N PHE A 38 -8.05 31.97 -8.35
CA PHE A 38 -9.52 31.96 -8.28
C PHE A 38 -9.99 31.08 -7.11
N PRO A 39 -11.21 31.27 -6.60
CA PRO A 39 -11.73 30.46 -5.51
C PRO A 39 -12.01 28.99 -5.92
N LEU A 40 -11.69 28.04 -5.02
CA LEU A 40 -12.14 26.66 -5.03
C LEU A 40 -13.21 26.53 -3.94
N ARG A 41 -14.45 26.24 -4.31
CA ARG A 41 -15.58 26.28 -3.37
C ARG A 41 -16.25 24.92 -3.24
N LEU A 42 -16.36 24.43 -2.00
CA LEU A 42 -17.30 23.35 -1.70
C LEU A 42 -18.72 23.91 -1.81
N VAL A 43 -19.54 23.35 -2.69
CA VAL A 43 -20.90 23.87 -2.99
C VAL A 43 -21.99 22.94 -2.51
N ARG A 44 -21.72 21.64 -2.45
CA ARG A 44 -22.69 20.64 -1.99
C ARG A 44 -22.01 19.44 -1.33
N ILE A 45 -22.68 18.91 -0.31
CA ILE A 45 -22.30 17.65 0.36
C ILE A 45 -23.45 16.67 0.24
N ALA A 46 -23.18 15.40 0.00
CA ALA A 46 -24.14 14.30 0.07
C ALA A 46 -23.61 13.20 0.98
N ASP A 47 -24.39 12.82 1.99
CA ASP A 47 -24.10 11.70 2.91
C ASP A 47 -25.41 11.14 3.45
N LEU A 48 -25.45 9.84 3.74
CA LEU A 48 -26.61 9.20 4.33
C LEU A 48 -26.90 9.70 5.76
N ASP A 49 -25.84 10.04 6.50
CA ASP A 49 -25.98 10.65 7.82
C ASP A 49 -25.87 12.17 7.72
N THR A 50 -27.01 12.83 7.60
CA THR A 50 -27.16 14.27 7.51
C THR A 50 -27.29 14.96 8.88
N THR A 51 -27.22 14.22 9.98
CA THR A 51 -27.59 14.71 11.33
C THR A 51 -26.42 14.77 12.31
N SER A 52 -25.43 13.90 12.19
CA SER A 52 -24.28 13.87 13.12
C SER A 52 -23.47 15.16 13.02
N ASP A 53 -23.14 15.73 14.19
CA ASP A 53 -22.19 16.86 14.28
C ASP A 53 -20.76 16.35 14.01
N ARG A 54 -20.11 16.94 13.03
CA ARG A 54 -18.74 16.63 12.62
C ARG A 54 -17.73 17.71 13.01
N GLY A 55 -18.19 18.71 13.78
CA GLY A 55 -17.34 19.79 14.27
C GLY A 55 -16.89 20.77 13.18
N VAL A 56 -17.66 20.90 12.09
CA VAL A 56 -17.48 21.88 11.01
C VAL A 56 -18.81 22.54 10.67
N ASP A 57 -18.79 23.82 10.32
CA ASP A 57 -20.00 24.57 9.97
C ASP A 57 -20.37 24.40 8.48
N VAL A 58 -21.36 23.56 8.21
CA VAL A 58 -21.90 23.34 6.86
C VAL A 58 -23.22 24.05 6.62
N SER A 59 -23.66 24.95 7.51
CA SER A 59 -24.98 25.62 7.44
C SER A 59 -25.18 26.45 6.17
N LYS A 60 -24.11 26.86 5.50
CA LYS A 60 -24.12 27.60 4.25
C LYS A 60 -24.06 26.73 3.00
N LEU A 61 -23.87 25.40 3.18
CA LEU A 61 -23.78 24.44 2.10
C LEU A 61 -25.11 23.71 1.94
N ARG A 62 -25.37 23.26 0.72
CA ARG A 62 -26.44 22.31 0.49
C ARG A 62 -25.96 20.94 0.96
N PHE A 63 -26.58 20.42 2.01
CA PHE A 63 -26.24 19.14 2.61
C PHE A 63 -27.49 18.26 2.70
N ASP A 64 -27.49 17.18 1.97
CA ASP A 64 -28.57 16.19 1.87
C ASP A 64 -28.01 14.78 1.58
N ASP A 65 -28.89 13.80 1.33
CA ASP A 65 -28.52 12.40 1.00
C ASP A 65 -28.59 12.09 -0.51
N ASP A 66 -28.82 13.11 -1.35
CA ASP A 66 -29.05 12.93 -2.78
C ASP A 66 -27.77 13.19 -3.61
N SER A 67 -26.98 12.13 -3.77
CA SER A 67 -25.77 12.15 -4.62
C SER A 67 -26.10 12.35 -6.12
N ALA A 68 -27.28 11.91 -6.60
CA ALA A 68 -27.65 12.10 -7.99
C ALA A 68 -27.96 13.57 -8.28
N ALA A 69 -28.64 14.25 -7.35
CA ALA A 69 -28.84 15.69 -7.47
C ALA A 69 -27.53 16.49 -7.30
N LEU A 70 -26.52 15.98 -6.58
CA LEU A 70 -25.20 16.59 -6.52
C LEU A 70 -24.48 16.46 -7.88
N ILE A 71 -24.53 15.31 -8.54
CA ILE A 71 -23.96 15.12 -9.88
C ILE A 71 -24.64 16.01 -10.91
N ALA A 72 -25.96 16.15 -10.83
CA ALA A 72 -26.76 16.97 -11.75
C ALA A 72 -26.61 18.48 -11.52
N ASP A 73 -25.97 18.91 -10.43
CA ASP A 73 -25.83 20.34 -10.09
C ASP A 73 -24.79 20.99 -11.01
N ASP A 74 -25.23 21.99 -11.79
CA ASP A 74 -24.37 22.75 -12.71
C ASP A 74 -23.28 23.55 -11.99
N SER A 75 -23.41 23.79 -10.69
CA SER A 75 -22.40 24.48 -9.90
C SER A 75 -21.24 23.56 -9.47
N VAL A 76 -21.39 22.25 -9.61
CA VAL A 76 -20.34 21.23 -9.33
C VAL A 76 -19.52 20.96 -10.59
N ASP A 77 -18.23 21.14 -10.52
CA ASP A 77 -17.27 20.80 -11.58
C ASP A 77 -16.51 19.50 -11.25
N ILE A 78 -16.24 19.28 -9.95
CA ILE A 78 -15.46 18.15 -9.45
C ILE A 78 -16.27 17.43 -8.38
N VAL A 79 -16.42 16.10 -8.52
CA VAL A 79 -17.03 15.22 -7.52
C VAL A 79 -15.93 14.53 -6.73
N VAL A 80 -15.99 14.64 -5.39
CA VAL A 80 -15.11 13.91 -4.48
C VAL A 80 -15.87 12.68 -3.95
N GLU A 81 -15.36 11.47 -4.20
CA GLU A 81 -15.90 10.22 -3.69
C GLU A 81 -15.09 9.76 -2.48
N LEU A 82 -15.73 9.70 -1.30
CA LEU A 82 -15.16 9.26 -0.04
C LEU A 82 -16.11 8.33 0.74
N VAL A 83 -17.00 7.63 0.03
CA VAL A 83 -17.96 6.70 0.65
C VAL A 83 -17.36 5.32 0.92
N GLY A 84 -16.31 4.96 0.16
CA GLY A 84 -15.71 3.63 0.23
C GLY A 84 -16.60 2.50 -0.33
N GLY A 85 -16.15 1.25 -0.17
CA GLY A 85 -16.82 0.08 -0.77
C GLY A 85 -16.66 0.02 -2.29
N TYR A 86 -17.48 -0.80 -2.97
CA TYR A 86 -17.28 -1.07 -4.40
C TYR A 86 -18.46 -0.61 -5.26
N GLU A 87 -19.63 -1.23 -5.11
CA GLU A 87 -20.74 -1.09 -6.06
C GLU A 87 -21.26 0.35 -6.16
N PHE A 88 -21.57 0.97 -5.01
CA PHE A 88 -22.08 2.32 -4.99
C PHE A 88 -21.01 3.33 -5.44
N ALA A 89 -19.78 3.20 -4.94
CA ALA A 89 -18.67 4.08 -5.31
C ALA A 89 -18.35 3.99 -6.81
N ARG A 90 -18.33 2.77 -7.39
CA ARG A 90 -18.15 2.56 -8.82
C ARG A 90 -19.25 3.25 -9.64
N LYS A 91 -20.51 3.02 -9.25
CA LYS A 91 -21.65 3.67 -9.91
C LYS A 91 -21.54 5.18 -9.86
N LEU A 92 -21.30 5.74 -8.67
CA LEU A 92 -21.14 7.19 -8.43
C LEU A 92 -20.06 7.80 -9.33
N ILE A 93 -18.88 7.18 -9.38
CA ILE A 93 -17.76 7.64 -10.19
C ILE A 93 -18.12 7.62 -11.68
N LEU A 94 -18.68 6.51 -12.17
CA LEU A 94 -19.05 6.39 -13.58
C LEU A 94 -20.15 7.37 -13.98
N GLU A 95 -21.19 7.57 -13.15
CA GLU A 95 -22.25 8.56 -13.38
C GLU A 95 -21.69 9.98 -13.38
N SER A 96 -20.75 10.30 -12.49
CA SER A 96 -20.06 11.60 -12.47
C SER A 96 -19.28 11.85 -13.74
N ILE A 97 -18.50 10.86 -14.20
CA ILE A 97 -17.75 10.93 -15.47
C ILE A 97 -18.69 11.10 -16.66
N GLU A 98 -19.80 10.33 -16.73
CA GLU A 98 -20.79 10.44 -17.80
C GLU A 98 -21.48 11.82 -17.83
N ALA A 99 -21.68 12.45 -16.66
CA ALA A 99 -22.18 13.81 -16.53
C ALA A 99 -21.12 14.89 -16.86
N GLY A 100 -19.89 14.50 -17.24
CA GLY A 100 -18.81 15.43 -17.57
C GLY A 100 -18.14 16.07 -16.34
N LYS A 101 -18.33 15.47 -15.15
CA LYS A 101 -17.67 15.94 -13.91
C LYS A 101 -16.32 15.25 -13.76
N HIS A 102 -15.31 16.00 -13.31
CA HIS A 102 -14.05 15.44 -12.85
C HIS A 102 -14.23 14.71 -11.52
N VAL A 103 -13.36 13.75 -11.21
CA VAL A 103 -13.50 12.94 -10.00
C VAL A 103 -12.20 12.93 -9.18
N VAL A 104 -12.35 13.03 -7.86
CA VAL A 104 -11.27 12.74 -6.90
C VAL A 104 -11.74 11.63 -5.98
N THR A 105 -10.93 10.58 -5.80
CA THR A 105 -11.25 9.45 -4.93
C THR A 105 -10.05 9.00 -4.08
N ALA A 106 -10.33 8.47 -2.90
CA ALA A 106 -9.33 7.79 -2.06
C ALA A 106 -9.49 6.25 -2.08
N ASN A 107 -10.39 5.72 -2.92
CA ASN A 107 -10.83 4.34 -2.90
C ASN A 107 -9.87 3.41 -3.67
N LYS A 108 -8.76 3.08 -3.02
CA LYS A 108 -7.73 2.19 -3.58
C LYS A 108 -8.26 0.82 -4.01
N ALA A 109 -9.18 0.25 -3.21
CA ALA A 109 -9.72 -1.08 -3.46
C ALA A 109 -10.59 -1.10 -4.73
N LEU A 110 -11.38 -0.05 -4.95
CA LEU A 110 -12.15 0.13 -6.17
C LEU A 110 -11.23 0.27 -7.39
N LEU A 111 -10.20 1.11 -7.29
CA LEU A 111 -9.27 1.35 -8.40
C LEU A 111 -8.40 0.12 -8.72
N ALA A 112 -8.02 -0.67 -7.72
CA ALA A 112 -7.30 -1.93 -7.92
C ALA A 112 -8.12 -3.00 -8.66
N LEU A 113 -9.46 -2.93 -8.61
CA LEU A 113 -10.37 -3.87 -9.28
C LEU A 113 -10.95 -3.32 -10.59
N TYR A 114 -11.33 -2.05 -10.60
CA TYR A 114 -12.11 -1.45 -11.69
C TYR A 114 -11.40 -0.25 -12.34
N GLY A 115 -10.12 -0.01 -11.99
CA GLY A 115 -9.38 1.15 -12.50
C GLY A 115 -9.33 1.22 -14.02
N LYS A 116 -9.14 0.09 -14.72
CA LYS A 116 -9.16 0.03 -16.19
C LYS A 116 -10.45 0.57 -16.79
N GLU A 117 -11.60 0.18 -16.25
CA GLU A 117 -12.91 0.65 -16.68
C GLU A 117 -13.05 2.15 -16.43
N ILE A 118 -12.79 2.57 -15.19
CA ILE A 118 -12.95 3.96 -14.74
C ILE A 118 -12.07 4.90 -15.56
N PHE A 119 -10.78 4.63 -15.66
CA PHE A 119 -9.85 5.46 -16.44
C PHE A 119 -10.15 5.43 -17.94
N GLY A 120 -10.63 4.27 -18.44
CA GLY A 120 -11.04 4.14 -19.84
C GLY A 120 -12.26 4.98 -20.20
N VAL A 121 -13.26 5.09 -19.31
CA VAL A 121 -14.44 5.95 -19.51
C VAL A 121 -14.05 7.42 -19.33
N ALA A 122 -13.24 7.75 -18.32
CA ALA A 122 -12.74 9.10 -18.10
C ALA A 122 -11.98 9.67 -19.31
N ALA A 123 -11.07 8.87 -19.88
CA ALA A 123 -10.32 9.25 -21.07
C ALA A 123 -11.23 9.52 -22.29
N LYS A 124 -12.29 8.72 -22.50
CA LYS A 124 -13.26 8.92 -23.59
C LYS A 124 -14.10 10.18 -23.40
N ARG A 125 -14.39 10.55 -22.15
CA ARG A 125 -15.17 11.75 -21.80
C ARG A 125 -14.31 13.01 -21.66
N GLY A 126 -12.99 12.89 -21.65
CA GLY A 126 -12.08 14.01 -21.46
C GLY A 126 -12.16 14.64 -20.07
N VAL A 127 -12.42 13.82 -19.04
CA VAL A 127 -12.45 14.23 -17.64
C VAL A 127 -11.32 13.59 -16.86
N GLU A 128 -10.87 14.24 -15.79
CA GLU A 128 -9.81 13.76 -14.92
C GLU A 128 -10.37 12.87 -13.80
N VAL A 129 -9.61 11.84 -13.45
CA VAL A 129 -9.78 11.06 -12.24
C VAL A 129 -8.47 11.09 -11.47
N ALA A 130 -8.44 11.79 -10.33
CA ALA A 130 -7.29 11.90 -9.46
C ALA A 130 -7.49 11.07 -8.18
N PHE A 131 -6.41 10.49 -7.66
CA PHE A 131 -6.50 9.49 -6.60
C PHE A 131 -5.26 9.41 -5.70
N GLU A 132 -4.56 10.55 -5.51
CA GLU A 132 -3.36 10.62 -4.65
C GLU A 132 -3.61 10.04 -3.26
N ALA A 133 -4.76 10.34 -2.67
CA ALA A 133 -5.15 9.85 -1.35
C ALA A 133 -5.34 8.33 -1.24
N SER A 134 -5.37 7.60 -2.35
CA SER A 134 -5.56 6.14 -2.38
C SER A 134 -4.31 5.37 -1.96
N VAL A 135 -3.11 5.96 -2.08
CA VAL A 135 -1.84 5.30 -1.71
C VAL A 135 -0.99 6.23 -0.85
N GLY A 136 -0.64 5.76 0.36
CA GLY A 136 0.28 6.48 1.23
C GLY A 136 -0.33 7.69 1.94
N GLY A 137 -1.65 7.89 1.90
CA GLY A 137 -2.36 8.95 2.63
C GLY A 137 -1.80 10.34 2.33
N GLY A 138 -1.01 10.90 3.26
CA GLY A 138 -0.40 12.23 3.09
C GLY A 138 0.92 12.25 2.30
N ILE A 139 1.41 11.10 1.85
CA ILE A 139 2.66 10.97 1.08
C ILE A 139 2.36 11.20 -0.41
N PRO A 140 2.95 12.21 -1.10
CA PRO A 140 2.65 12.51 -2.50
C PRO A 140 3.36 11.55 -3.47
N ILE A 141 3.14 10.25 -3.33
CA ILE A 141 3.88 9.22 -4.08
C ILE A 141 3.39 9.04 -5.50
N LEU A 142 2.05 9.07 -5.72
CA LEU A 142 1.50 8.86 -7.05
C LEU A 142 1.85 10.03 -7.97
N ARG A 143 1.77 11.26 -7.47
CA ARG A 143 2.21 12.45 -8.22
C ARG A 143 3.70 12.43 -8.50
N SER A 144 4.51 11.98 -7.54
CA SER A 144 5.95 11.85 -7.74
C SER A 144 6.27 10.86 -8.85
N LEU A 145 5.62 9.70 -8.89
CA LEU A 145 5.77 8.74 -9.99
C LEU A 145 5.25 9.31 -11.31
N ARG A 146 4.08 9.95 -11.30
CA ARG A 146 3.39 10.44 -12.49
C ARG A 146 4.09 11.61 -13.16
N GLU A 147 4.70 12.51 -12.38
CA GLU A 147 5.26 13.76 -12.89
C GLU A 147 6.75 13.93 -12.56
N GLY A 148 7.14 13.69 -11.31
CA GLY A 148 8.50 13.98 -10.84
C GLY A 148 9.54 12.96 -11.31
N LEU A 149 9.16 11.70 -11.43
CA LEU A 149 10.05 10.59 -11.77
C LEU A 149 9.83 10.03 -13.19
N ASN A 150 8.92 10.60 -13.97
CA ASN A 150 8.50 10.08 -15.28
C ASN A 150 9.59 10.08 -16.37
N ALA A 151 10.72 10.73 -16.14
CA ALA A 151 11.91 10.67 -17.03
C ALA A 151 12.76 9.40 -16.79
N ASN A 152 12.46 8.61 -15.76
CA ASN A 152 13.25 7.45 -15.38
C ASN A 152 12.59 6.15 -15.82
N ARG A 153 13.43 5.16 -16.07
CA ARG A 153 12.98 3.76 -16.02
C ARG A 153 13.01 3.34 -14.56
N ILE A 154 11.84 3.11 -13.99
CA ILE A 154 11.76 2.63 -12.62
C ILE A 154 12.29 1.20 -12.58
N GLU A 155 13.19 0.92 -11.64
CA GLU A 155 13.83 -0.37 -11.44
C GLU A 155 13.14 -1.14 -10.31
N SER A 156 12.82 -0.43 -9.21
CA SER A 156 12.14 -1.05 -8.07
C SER A 156 11.29 -0.06 -7.26
N VAL A 157 10.27 -0.62 -6.62
CA VAL A 157 9.45 0.03 -5.60
C VAL A 157 9.42 -0.88 -4.37
N HIS A 158 9.78 -0.34 -3.20
CA HIS A 158 9.68 -1.03 -1.92
C HIS A 158 8.87 -0.16 -0.97
N GLY A 159 7.80 -0.70 -0.41
CA GLY A 159 6.89 0.13 0.40
C GLY A 159 6.47 -0.52 1.71
N ILE A 160 6.59 0.25 2.81
CA ILE A 160 5.83 0.05 4.04
C ILE A 160 4.54 0.83 3.85
N MET A 161 3.47 0.15 3.43
CA MET A 161 2.26 0.79 2.92
C MET A 161 1.04 0.64 3.83
N ASN A 162 1.19 -0.08 4.95
CA ASN A 162 0.13 -0.25 5.93
C ASN A 162 0.62 0.20 7.32
N GLY A 163 -0.01 1.23 7.87
CA GLY A 163 0.37 1.82 9.16
C GLY A 163 0.03 0.92 10.35
N THR A 164 -1.08 0.18 10.29
CA THR A 164 -1.51 -0.75 11.34
C THR A 164 -0.49 -1.86 11.54
N THR A 165 -0.13 -2.55 10.46
CA THR A 165 0.88 -3.62 10.52
C THR A 165 2.26 -3.10 10.90
N ASN A 166 2.66 -1.92 10.42
CA ASN A 166 3.95 -1.35 10.82
C ASN A 166 3.99 -0.97 12.30
N TYR A 167 2.88 -0.45 12.85
CA TYR A 167 2.73 -0.21 14.28
C TYR A 167 2.86 -1.52 15.06
N VAL A 168 2.13 -2.56 14.64
CA VAL A 168 2.15 -3.88 15.31
C VAL A 168 3.56 -4.46 15.32
N LEU A 169 4.24 -4.51 14.17
CA LEU A 169 5.61 -5.03 14.07
C LEU A 169 6.60 -4.21 14.92
N THR A 170 6.46 -2.88 14.94
CA THR A 170 7.28 -1.99 15.77
C THR A 170 7.12 -2.27 17.25
N GLU A 171 5.89 -2.47 17.70
CA GLU A 171 5.62 -2.72 19.13
C GLU A 171 6.02 -4.16 19.54
N MET A 172 5.78 -5.16 18.69
CA MET A 172 6.28 -6.53 18.93
C MET A 172 7.81 -6.54 19.12
N GLU A 173 8.53 -5.82 18.26
CA GLU A 173 9.99 -5.69 18.35
C GLU A 173 10.43 -5.01 19.64
N LYS A 174 9.76 -3.92 20.06
CA LYS A 174 10.11 -3.14 21.26
C LYS A 174 9.78 -3.85 22.57
N THR A 175 8.63 -4.53 22.61
CA THR A 175 8.09 -5.07 23.86
C THR A 175 8.34 -6.55 24.05
N GLY A 176 8.60 -7.30 22.95
CA GLY A 176 8.67 -8.76 22.98
C GLY A 176 7.31 -9.43 23.23
N GLU A 177 6.20 -8.70 23.07
CA GLU A 177 4.85 -9.26 23.25
C GLU A 177 4.37 -9.99 21.99
N SER A 178 3.41 -10.88 22.18
CA SER A 178 2.81 -11.64 21.07
C SER A 178 1.94 -10.75 20.17
N LEU A 179 1.73 -11.21 18.93
CA LEU A 179 0.91 -10.54 17.92
C LEU A 179 -0.48 -10.16 18.46
N ASP A 180 -1.17 -11.11 19.10
CA ASP A 180 -2.54 -10.90 19.58
C ASP A 180 -2.65 -9.78 20.63
N VAL A 181 -1.65 -9.71 21.54
CA VAL A 181 -1.58 -8.67 22.58
C VAL A 181 -1.39 -7.29 21.94
N VAL A 182 -0.47 -7.20 21.00
CA VAL A 182 -0.16 -5.93 20.34
C VAL A 182 -1.29 -5.48 19.41
N VAL A 183 -1.94 -6.41 18.68
CA VAL A 183 -3.12 -6.11 17.86
C VAL A 183 -4.26 -5.57 18.73
N LYS A 184 -4.52 -6.19 19.88
CA LYS A 184 -5.53 -5.69 20.82
C LYS A 184 -5.22 -4.27 21.28
N ARG A 185 -3.96 -3.98 21.60
CA ARG A 185 -3.51 -2.61 21.94
C ARG A 185 -3.71 -1.64 20.78
N ALA A 186 -3.42 -2.05 19.53
CA ALA A 186 -3.64 -1.23 18.35
C ALA A 186 -5.13 -0.88 18.17
N GLN A 187 -6.04 -1.83 18.45
CA GLN A 187 -7.49 -1.59 18.45
C GLN A 187 -7.90 -0.57 19.51
N ASP A 188 -7.42 -0.74 20.73
CA ASP A 188 -7.73 0.16 21.87
C ASP A 188 -7.24 1.60 21.61
N LEU A 189 -6.17 1.77 20.82
CA LEU A 189 -5.62 3.07 20.41
C LEU A 189 -6.23 3.61 19.12
N GLY A 190 -7.10 2.85 18.44
CA GLY A 190 -7.73 3.25 17.18
C GLY A 190 -6.84 3.13 15.94
N TYR A 191 -5.72 2.43 16.02
CA TYR A 191 -4.86 2.12 14.86
C TYR A 191 -5.35 0.90 14.07
N ALA A 192 -6.13 0.00 14.70
CA ALA A 192 -6.72 -1.15 14.07
C ALA A 192 -8.25 -1.15 14.25
N GLU A 193 -8.97 -1.59 13.24
CA GLU A 193 -10.42 -1.82 13.30
C GLU A 193 -10.74 -3.06 14.13
N ALA A 194 -12.04 -3.27 14.41
CA ALA A 194 -12.52 -4.44 15.15
C ALA A 194 -12.13 -5.76 14.44
N ASP A 195 -12.19 -5.79 13.12
CA ASP A 195 -11.63 -6.85 12.28
C ASP A 195 -10.42 -6.32 11.51
N PRO A 196 -9.19 -6.57 11.98
CA PRO A 196 -7.96 -6.07 11.36
C PRO A 196 -7.43 -7.00 10.26
N THR A 197 -8.16 -8.04 9.86
CA THR A 197 -7.69 -9.07 8.90
C THR A 197 -7.18 -8.48 7.61
N PHE A 198 -7.86 -7.47 7.07
CA PHE A 198 -7.48 -6.79 5.84
C PHE A 198 -6.06 -6.17 5.90
N ASP A 199 -5.69 -5.65 7.06
CA ASP A 199 -4.35 -5.10 7.33
C ASP A 199 -3.35 -6.21 7.63
N ILE A 200 -3.69 -7.09 8.58
CA ILE A 200 -2.80 -8.14 9.12
C ILE A 200 -2.37 -9.13 8.03
N GLU A 201 -3.29 -9.51 7.13
CA GLU A 201 -3.00 -10.42 6.02
C GLU A 201 -2.40 -9.74 4.78
N GLY A 202 -2.12 -8.43 4.84
CA GLY A 202 -1.39 -7.69 3.82
C GLY A 202 -2.21 -7.28 2.60
N VAL A 203 -3.53 -7.48 2.60
CA VAL A 203 -4.41 -7.19 1.46
C VAL A 203 -4.45 -5.69 1.14
N ASP A 204 -4.47 -4.83 2.18
CA ASP A 204 -4.37 -3.38 2.01
C ASP A 204 -3.08 -2.97 1.26
N ALA A 205 -1.95 -3.58 1.63
CA ALA A 205 -0.68 -3.33 0.97
C ALA A 205 -0.68 -3.82 -0.48
N ALA A 206 -1.33 -4.96 -0.77
CA ALA A 206 -1.45 -5.49 -2.14
C ALA A 206 -2.27 -4.57 -3.04
N HIS A 207 -3.39 -4.02 -2.57
CA HIS A 207 -4.18 -3.03 -3.33
C HIS A 207 -3.36 -1.79 -3.68
N LYS A 208 -2.59 -1.26 -2.73
CA LYS A 208 -1.73 -0.10 -2.97
C LYS A 208 -0.59 -0.42 -3.93
N LEU A 209 0.02 -1.61 -3.79
CA LEU A 209 1.10 -2.07 -4.67
C LEU A 209 0.63 -2.25 -6.11
N THR A 210 -0.63 -2.69 -6.33
CA THR A 210 -1.23 -2.78 -7.65
C THR A 210 -1.17 -1.44 -8.38
N LEU A 211 -1.60 -0.36 -7.73
CA LEU A 211 -1.59 0.99 -8.32
C LEU A 211 -0.16 1.48 -8.57
N LEU A 212 0.74 1.29 -7.59
CA LEU A 212 2.14 1.68 -7.74
C LEU A 212 2.83 0.92 -8.87
N THR A 213 2.54 -0.38 -9.03
CA THR A 213 3.12 -1.21 -10.10
C THR A 213 2.62 -0.76 -11.47
N ALA A 214 1.33 -0.46 -11.61
CA ALA A 214 0.79 0.09 -12.85
C ALA A 214 1.47 1.40 -13.23
N MET A 215 1.66 2.30 -12.29
CA MET A 215 2.27 3.61 -12.53
C MET A 215 3.79 3.55 -12.74
N ALA A 216 4.48 2.66 -12.03
CA ALA A 216 5.94 2.55 -12.13
C ALA A 216 6.40 1.83 -13.40
N PHE A 217 5.65 0.83 -13.85
CA PHE A 217 6.09 -0.08 -14.92
C PHE A 217 5.15 -0.14 -16.13
N GLY A 218 4.02 0.57 -16.14
CA GLY A 218 3.01 0.44 -17.19
C GLY A 218 2.40 -0.97 -17.26
N ALA A 219 2.35 -1.67 -16.12
CA ALA A 219 1.88 -3.03 -16.02
C ALA A 219 0.42 -3.08 -15.60
N GLU A 220 -0.41 -3.71 -16.43
CA GLU A 220 -1.80 -4.00 -16.09
C GLU A 220 -1.85 -5.31 -15.29
N LEU A 221 -2.25 -5.25 -14.03
CA LEU A 221 -2.43 -6.41 -13.16
C LEU A 221 -3.56 -6.16 -12.16
N THR A 222 -4.05 -7.24 -11.55
CA THR A 222 -5.00 -7.20 -10.44
C THR A 222 -4.30 -7.57 -9.13
N TYR A 223 -4.86 -7.13 -8.00
CA TYR A 223 -4.24 -7.43 -6.70
C TYR A 223 -4.21 -8.95 -6.39
N GLN A 224 -5.12 -9.73 -6.98
CA GLN A 224 -5.18 -11.20 -6.82
C GLN A 224 -3.96 -11.90 -7.46
N GLU A 225 -3.29 -11.25 -8.40
CA GLU A 225 -2.07 -11.77 -9.04
C GLU A 225 -0.82 -11.55 -8.18
N ILE A 226 -0.93 -10.76 -7.10
CA ILE A 226 0.18 -10.45 -6.19
C ILE A 226 0.25 -11.50 -5.08
N PRO A 227 1.31 -12.34 -5.03
CA PRO A 227 1.56 -13.21 -3.90
C PRO A 227 1.60 -12.39 -2.61
N THR A 228 0.69 -12.68 -1.69
CA THR A 228 0.51 -11.90 -0.46
C THR A 228 0.57 -12.81 0.76
N GLU A 229 1.46 -12.50 1.69
CA GLU A 229 1.59 -13.16 2.99
C GLU A 229 1.49 -12.10 4.08
N GLY A 230 0.62 -12.34 5.08
CA GLY A 230 0.43 -11.46 6.24
C GLY A 230 1.49 -11.65 7.32
N ILE A 231 1.30 -10.90 8.42
CA ILE A 231 2.19 -10.96 9.58
C ILE A 231 1.79 -12.04 10.60
N THR A 232 0.71 -12.76 10.34
CA THR A 232 0.24 -13.89 11.15
C THR A 232 1.33 -14.97 11.23
N GLY A 233 1.56 -15.50 12.45
CA GLY A 233 2.59 -16.51 12.72
C GLY A 233 3.99 -15.96 13.01
N LEU A 234 4.20 -14.64 12.97
CA LEU A 234 5.38 -14.01 13.55
C LEU A 234 5.34 -14.15 15.08
N ALA A 235 6.49 -14.41 15.67
CA ALA A 235 6.66 -14.58 17.11
C ALA A 235 7.80 -13.70 17.64
N PRO A 236 7.83 -13.36 18.93
CA PRO A 236 8.90 -12.55 19.52
C PRO A 236 10.32 -13.03 19.18
N VAL A 237 10.51 -14.34 19.13
CA VAL A 237 11.81 -14.95 18.78
C VAL A 237 12.29 -14.58 17.37
N ASP A 238 11.38 -14.28 16.44
CA ASP A 238 11.74 -13.85 15.08
C ASP A 238 12.37 -12.45 15.09
N PHE A 239 11.88 -11.56 15.95
CA PHE A 239 12.43 -10.20 16.11
C PHE A 239 13.78 -10.22 16.85
N GLU A 240 13.92 -11.06 17.88
CA GLU A 240 15.20 -11.27 18.56
C GLU A 240 16.26 -11.80 17.59
N ALA A 241 15.88 -12.78 16.76
CA ALA A 241 16.77 -13.34 15.76
C ALA A 241 17.12 -12.31 14.67
N ALA A 242 16.13 -11.55 14.18
CA ALA A 242 16.37 -10.49 13.21
C ALA A 242 17.39 -9.49 13.74
N ALA A 243 17.23 -9.02 14.97
CA ALA A 243 18.16 -8.09 15.60
C ALA A 243 19.59 -8.67 15.72
N GLU A 244 19.70 -9.95 16.11
CA GLU A 244 21.01 -10.62 16.23
C GLU A 244 21.71 -10.79 14.88
N PHE A 245 20.92 -10.99 13.81
CA PHE A 245 21.42 -11.05 12.43
C PHE A 245 21.57 -9.65 11.78
N GLY A 246 21.39 -8.56 12.53
CA GLY A 246 21.54 -7.18 12.04
C GLY A 246 20.40 -6.71 11.12
N HIS A 247 19.20 -7.26 11.30
CA HIS A 247 18.00 -6.96 10.50
C HIS A 247 16.83 -6.51 11.38
N ARG A 248 15.81 -5.94 10.75
CA ARG A 248 14.49 -5.66 11.32
C ARG A 248 13.40 -6.26 10.44
N ILE A 249 12.25 -6.58 11.01
CA ILE A 249 11.13 -7.15 10.26
C ILE A 249 10.13 -6.05 9.92
N LYS A 250 9.80 -5.95 8.62
CA LYS A 250 8.77 -5.05 8.08
C LYS A 250 7.83 -5.82 7.16
N LEU A 251 6.57 -5.40 7.03
CA LEU A 251 5.70 -5.86 5.95
C LEU A 251 5.99 -5.00 4.72
N LEU A 252 6.58 -5.59 3.69
CA LEU A 252 6.91 -4.86 2.47
C LEU A 252 6.02 -5.27 1.29
N GLY A 253 5.52 -4.27 0.57
CA GLY A 253 5.14 -4.42 -0.82
C GLY A 253 6.36 -4.17 -1.69
N ILE A 254 6.67 -5.11 -2.57
CA ILE A 254 7.87 -5.10 -3.42
C ILE A 254 7.43 -5.27 -4.86
N ALA A 255 7.89 -4.36 -5.73
CA ALA A 255 7.76 -4.50 -7.17
C ALA A 255 9.10 -4.18 -7.84
N LYS A 256 9.58 -5.07 -8.74
CA LYS A 256 10.86 -4.93 -9.45
C LYS A 256 10.71 -5.27 -10.92
N ALA A 257 11.41 -4.52 -11.76
CA ALA A 257 11.48 -4.82 -13.19
C ALA A 257 12.73 -5.67 -13.49
N HIS A 258 12.53 -6.85 -14.07
CA HIS A 258 13.59 -7.70 -14.61
C HIS A 258 13.63 -7.52 -16.11
N ARG A 259 14.75 -6.99 -16.62
CA ARG A 259 14.97 -6.69 -18.04
C ARG A 259 16.12 -7.55 -18.54
N ASP A 260 15.83 -8.47 -19.43
CA ASP A 260 16.82 -9.36 -20.03
C ASP A 260 16.57 -9.50 -21.56
N ALA A 261 17.31 -10.38 -22.22
CA ALA A 261 17.11 -10.65 -23.65
C ALA A 261 15.73 -11.21 -24.02
N GLY A 262 15.00 -11.75 -23.06
CA GLY A 262 13.62 -12.26 -23.21
C GLY A 262 12.54 -11.18 -23.07
N GLY A 263 12.94 -9.95 -22.70
CA GLY A 263 12.02 -8.85 -22.48
C GLY A 263 11.94 -8.38 -21.03
N GLU A 264 10.90 -7.63 -20.72
CA GLU A 264 10.63 -7.12 -19.37
C GLU A 264 9.61 -8.00 -18.66
N ARG A 265 9.96 -8.47 -17.46
CA ARG A 265 9.07 -9.18 -16.54
C ARG A 265 9.01 -8.42 -15.22
N ILE A 266 7.86 -8.46 -14.55
CA ILE A 266 7.66 -7.74 -13.29
C ILE A 266 7.55 -8.74 -12.14
N GLU A 267 8.40 -8.59 -11.14
CA GLU A 267 8.29 -9.26 -9.84
C GLU A 267 7.41 -8.40 -8.94
N VAL A 268 6.34 -8.98 -8.39
CA VAL A 268 5.46 -8.31 -7.42
C VAL A 268 5.14 -9.25 -6.27
N ARG A 269 5.19 -8.74 -5.03
CA ARG A 269 4.89 -9.54 -3.82
C ARG A 269 4.68 -8.67 -2.60
N VAL A 270 3.91 -9.17 -1.64
CA VAL A 270 3.70 -8.56 -0.31
C VAL A 270 3.97 -9.62 0.75
N HIS A 271 4.88 -9.39 1.67
CA HIS A 271 5.17 -10.32 2.75
C HIS A 271 6.01 -9.68 3.87
N PRO A 272 6.04 -10.29 5.06
CA PRO A 272 7.04 -9.96 6.09
C PRO A 272 8.43 -10.16 5.52
N THR A 273 9.29 -9.17 5.75
CA THR A 273 10.63 -9.11 5.17
C THR A 273 11.63 -8.67 6.22
N MET A 274 12.74 -9.38 6.34
CA MET A 274 13.91 -8.90 7.05
C MET A 274 14.65 -7.89 6.18
N VAL A 275 14.84 -6.69 6.70
CA VAL A 275 15.58 -5.59 6.06
C VAL A 275 16.81 -5.26 6.88
N PRO A 276 17.95 -4.89 6.27
CA PRO A 276 19.15 -4.48 7.02
C PRO A 276 18.84 -3.36 7.99
N ALA A 277 19.24 -3.51 9.25
CA ALA A 277 18.93 -2.55 10.32
C ALA A 277 19.45 -1.12 10.04
N GLY A 278 20.47 -0.98 9.19
CA GLY A 278 21.02 0.30 8.74
C GLY A 278 20.26 0.94 7.57
N SER A 279 19.26 0.29 6.98
CA SER A 279 18.49 0.84 5.86
C SER A 279 17.48 1.88 6.33
N LEU A 280 17.13 2.83 5.43
CA LEU A 280 16.13 3.85 5.74
C LEU A 280 14.74 3.24 6.00
N LEU A 281 14.38 2.16 5.31
CA LEU A 281 13.11 1.47 5.54
C LEU A 281 13.06 0.79 6.91
N ALA A 282 14.18 0.28 7.43
CA ALA A 282 14.26 -0.28 8.76
C ALA A 282 13.90 0.75 9.85
N ALA A 283 14.24 2.02 9.64
CA ALA A 283 14.01 3.10 10.60
C ALA A 283 12.55 3.62 10.63
N VAL A 284 11.68 3.13 9.75
CA VAL A 284 10.27 3.53 9.70
C VAL A 284 9.49 2.84 10.79
N ASP A 285 9.21 3.56 11.88
CA ASP A 285 8.55 3.03 13.09
C ASP A 285 7.11 3.52 13.26
N GLY A 286 6.37 2.84 14.14
CA GLY A 286 5.00 3.18 14.50
C GLY A 286 4.04 3.06 13.31
N ALA A 287 3.02 3.92 13.27
CA ALA A 287 2.01 3.92 12.19
C ALA A 287 2.47 4.67 10.92
N MET A 288 3.78 4.93 10.76
CA MET A 288 4.29 5.65 9.60
C MET A 288 4.44 4.73 8.39
N ASN A 289 4.30 5.32 7.22
CA ASN A 289 4.52 4.67 5.93
C ASN A 289 5.75 5.24 5.23
N ALA A 290 6.32 4.45 4.34
CA ALA A 290 7.39 4.89 3.46
C ALA A 290 7.36 4.11 2.13
N VAL A 291 7.72 4.78 1.04
CA VAL A 291 7.89 4.16 -0.26
C VAL A 291 9.24 4.57 -0.82
N ALA A 292 10.11 3.61 -1.02
CA ALA A 292 11.38 3.77 -1.72
C ALA A 292 11.17 3.44 -3.19
N VAL A 293 11.65 4.33 -4.06
CA VAL A 293 11.59 4.16 -5.52
C VAL A 293 13.00 4.34 -6.07
N THR A 294 13.47 3.37 -6.84
CA THR A 294 14.75 3.44 -7.53
C THR A 294 14.51 3.61 -9.03
N GLY A 295 15.08 4.64 -9.62
CA GLY A 295 15.06 4.88 -11.05
C GLY A 295 16.49 4.88 -11.62
N ASP A 296 16.63 4.53 -12.90
CA ASP A 296 17.93 4.37 -13.59
C ASP A 296 18.77 5.66 -13.61
N ALA A 297 18.13 6.82 -13.63
CA ALA A 297 18.82 8.11 -13.70
C ALA A 297 18.85 8.81 -12.34
N VAL A 298 17.75 8.75 -11.56
CA VAL A 298 17.65 9.47 -10.28
C VAL A 298 18.31 8.69 -9.13
N GLY A 299 18.47 7.36 -9.27
CA GLY A 299 18.88 6.48 -8.18
C GLY A 299 17.77 6.25 -7.14
N PRO A 300 18.14 5.89 -5.90
CA PRO A 300 17.18 5.63 -4.84
C PRO A 300 16.59 6.93 -4.28
N THR A 301 15.26 6.95 -4.13
CA THR A 301 14.49 8.01 -3.47
C THR A 301 13.61 7.41 -2.40
N LEU A 302 13.33 8.16 -1.33
CA LEU A 302 12.44 7.71 -0.26
C LEU A 302 11.38 8.78 0.03
N PHE A 303 10.13 8.37 0.05
CA PHE A 303 8.98 9.16 0.44
C PHE A 303 8.45 8.62 1.78
N TYR A 304 8.38 9.48 2.80
CA TYR A 304 8.04 9.11 4.16
C TYR A 304 6.99 10.05 4.73
N GLY A 305 6.02 9.51 5.46
CA GLY A 305 4.98 10.32 6.09
C GLY A 305 3.87 9.50 6.73
N ALA A 306 2.79 10.18 7.11
CA ALA A 306 1.59 9.54 7.62
C ALA A 306 0.84 8.86 6.48
N GLY A 307 0.68 7.54 6.56
CA GLY A 307 0.02 6.71 5.55
C GLY A 307 -1.51 6.75 5.59
N ALA A 308 -2.09 7.30 6.66
CA ALA A 308 -3.52 7.46 6.88
C ALA A 308 -3.78 8.60 7.87
N GLY A 309 -5.05 8.91 8.11
CA GLY A 309 -5.51 9.92 9.07
C GLY A 309 -6.35 11.00 8.41
N GLU A 310 -7.21 11.65 9.18
CA GLU A 310 -8.16 12.67 8.70
C GLU A 310 -7.47 13.75 7.85
N LEU A 311 -6.57 14.50 8.43
CA LEU A 311 -5.93 15.65 7.77
C LEU A 311 -4.85 15.23 6.74
N PRO A 312 -4.00 14.22 6.98
CA PRO A 312 -3.06 13.76 5.96
C PRO A 312 -3.74 13.32 4.66
N THR A 313 -4.78 12.48 4.77
CA THR A 313 -5.54 12.00 3.61
C THR A 313 -6.32 13.15 2.93
N ALA A 314 -6.96 14.02 3.72
CA ALA A 314 -7.64 15.21 3.21
C ALA A 314 -6.68 16.15 2.46
N SER A 315 -5.44 16.29 2.93
CA SER A 315 -4.42 17.09 2.24
C SER A 315 -4.14 16.59 0.83
N ALA A 316 -4.06 15.26 0.62
CA ALA A 316 -3.88 14.67 -0.69
C ALA A 316 -5.12 14.87 -1.59
N VAL A 317 -6.33 14.69 -1.05
CA VAL A 317 -7.59 14.98 -1.76
C VAL A 317 -7.63 16.44 -2.22
N VAL A 318 -7.32 17.39 -1.33
CA VAL A 318 -7.34 18.82 -1.68
C VAL A 318 -6.23 19.17 -2.67
N ALA A 319 -5.07 18.51 -2.62
CA ALA A 319 -4.03 18.67 -3.62
C ALA A 319 -4.51 18.24 -5.02
N ASP A 320 -5.25 17.14 -5.12
CA ASP A 320 -5.88 16.69 -6.36
C ASP A 320 -6.96 17.66 -6.85
N LEU A 321 -7.79 18.18 -5.94
CA LEU A 321 -8.77 19.21 -6.27
C LEU A 321 -8.12 20.47 -6.86
N ILE A 322 -7.01 20.93 -6.28
CA ILE A 322 -6.25 22.09 -6.78
C ILE A 322 -5.71 21.84 -8.18
N GLU A 323 -5.19 20.63 -8.46
CA GLU A 323 -4.67 20.28 -9.77
C GLU A 323 -5.79 20.27 -10.82
N ILE A 324 -6.86 19.54 -10.56
CA ILE A 324 -8.02 19.50 -11.47
C ILE A 324 -8.62 20.89 -11.68
N ALA A 325 -8.72 21.71 -10.63
CA ALA A 325 -9.25 23.07 -10.76
C ALA A 325 -8.43 23.94 -11.73
N ARG A 326 -7.09 23.77 -11.75
CA ARG A 326 -6.22 24.43 -12.74
C ARG A 326 -6.53 24.00 -14.16
N GLU A 327 -6.79 22.71 -14.36
CA GLU A 327 -7.08 22.12 -15.66
C GLU A 327 -8.46 22.53 -16.16
N VAL A 328 -9.46 22.53 -15.28
CA VAL A 328 -10.82 23.04 -15.57
C VAL A 328 -10.76 24.47 -16.09
N ARG A 329 -10.02 25.36 -15.40
CA ARG A 329 -9.91 26.77 -15.79
C ARG A 329 -9.15 26.99 -17.09
N ARG A 330 -8.21 26.10 -17.42
CA ARG A 330 -7.42 26.20 -18.65
C ARG A 330 -8.04 25.46 -19.83
N GLY A 331 -9.07 24.65 -19.60
CA GLY A 331 -9.63 23.75 -20.61
C GLY A 331 -8.62 22.70 -21.08
N SER A 332 -7.75 22.22 -20.19
CA SER A 332 -6.60 21.36 -20.52
C SER A 332 -6.66 19.99 -19.83
N ALA A 333 -7.86 19.45 -19.62
CA ALA A 333 -8.04 18.11 -19.07
C ALA A 333 -7.31 17.06 -19.94
N GLY A 334 -6.76 16.02 -19.29
CA GLY A 334 -6.01 14.94 -19.99
C GLY A 334 -4.54 15.29 -20.27
N ARG A 335 -3.98 16.33 -19.67
CA ARG A 335 -2.58 16.70 -19.85
C ARG A 335 -1.60 15.61 -19.44
N VAL A 336 -1.90 14.92 -18.36
CA VAL A 336 -1.08 13.81 -17.83
C VAL A 336 -1.96 12.58 -17.68
N ALA A 337 -1.51 11.44 -18.22
CA ALA A 337 -2.23 10.18 -18.08
C ALA A 337 -2.35 9.80 -16.59
N PRO A 338 -3.53 9.40 -16.10
CA PRO A 338 -3.75 9.11 -14.67
C PRO A 338 -2.78 8.08 -14.09
N LEU A 339 -2.41 7.07 -14.86
CA LEU A 339 -1.47 6.00 -14.49
C LEU A 339 -0.05 6.22 -15.03
N SER A 340 0.39 7.45 -15.30
CA SER A 340 1.69 7.82 -15.92
C SER A 340 1.85 7.43 -17.37
N TYR A 341 1.29 6.31 -17.78
CA TYR A 341 1.36 5.75 -19.14
C TYR A 341 0.09 6.05 -19.90
N LEU A 342 0.20 6.24 -21.22
CA LEU A 342 -0.98 6.31 -22.08
C LEU A 342 -1.77 5.00 -21.97
N PRO A 343 -3.10 5.03 -22.08
CA PRO A 343 -3.92 3.81 -21.98
C PRO A 343 -3.53 2.70 -22.97
N THR A 344 -2.97 3.07 -24.13
CA THR A 344 -2.45 2.15 -25.15
C THR A 344 -1.15 1.47 -24.76
N GLU A 345 -0.41 2.04 -23.82
CA GLU A 345 0.88 1.55 -23.35
C GLU A 345 0.77 0.73 -22.03
N LEU A 346 -0.41 0.76 -21.41
CA LEU A 346 -0.72 -0.12 -20.30
C LEU A 346 -1.01 -1.53 -20.82
N THR A 347 -0.13 -2.47 -20.52
CA THR A 347 -0.22 -3.84 -21.02
C THR A 347 -0.06 -4.86 -19.90
N ALA A 348 -0.67 -6.02 -20.06
CA ALA A 348 -0.40 -7.16 -19.21
C ALA A 348 1.06 -7.59 -19.43
N LYS A 349 1.93 -7.32 -18.45
CA LYS A 349 3.32 -7.74 -18.48
C LYS A 349 3.47 -9.12 -17.84
N PRO A 350 4.37 -9.99 -18.34
CA PRO A 350 4.64 -11.26 -17.69
C PRO A 350 5.13 -11.04 -16.26
N LEU A 351 4.50 -11.70 -15.30
CA LEU A 351 4.94 -11.71 -13.92
C LEU A 351 6.02 -12.75 -13.70
N VAL A 352 6.97 -12.45 -12.82
CA VAL A 352 7.95 -13.43 -12.33
C VAL A 352 7.23 -14.33 -11.32
N PRO A 353 7.10 -15.64 -11.56
CA PRO A 353 6.53 -16.56 -10.58
C PRO A 353 7.33 -16.52 -9.28
N LEU A 354 6.66 -16.52 -8.13
CA LEU A 354 7.34 -16.44 -6.82
C LEU A 354 8.43 -17.52 -6.67
N GLY A 355 8.19 -18.72 -7.19
CA GLY A 355 9.18 -19.82 -7.15
C GLY A 355 10.48 -19.54 -7.91
N GLU A 356 10.49 -18.60 -8.87
CA GLU A 356 11.69 -18.21 -9.62
C GLU A 356 12.50 -17.11 -8.90
N VAL A 357 11.88 -16.43 -7.93
CA VAL A 357 12.57 -15.39 -7.16
C VAL A 357 13.72 -16.00 -6.39
N SER A 358 14.88 -15.38 -6.45
CA SER A 358 16.07 -15.78 -5.71
C SER A 358 16.39 -14.75 -4.64
N GLY A 359 16.64 -15.21 -3.43
CA GLY A 359 16.98 -14.37 -2.30
C GLY A 359 17.54 -15.16 -1.13
N ARG A 360 17.86 -14.47 -0.05
CA ARG A 360 18.22 -15.06 1.22
C ARG A 360 16.99 -15.26 2.07
N TYR A 361 17.02 -16.25 2.96
CA TYR A 361 15.87 -16.60 3.79
C TYR A 361 16.30 -16.80 5.24
N TYR A 362 15.44 -16.37 6.14
CA TYR A 362 15.41 -16.77 7.52
C TYR A 362 14.38 -17.90 7.66
N LEU A 363 14.80 -19.00 8.30
CA LEU A 363 13.99 -20.18 8.56
C LEU A 363 14.00 -20.45 10.06
N ARG A 364 12.80 -20.54 10.68
CA ARG A 364 12.64 -20.95 12.08
C ARG A 364 11.95 -22.30 12.13
N PHE A 365 12.69 -23.30 12.53
CA PHE A 365 12.19 -24.64 12.81
C PHE A 365 11.87 -24.78 14.28
N THR A 366 10.76 -25.45 14.61
CA THR A 366 10.44 -25.88 15.97
C THR A 366 10.72 -27.37 16.04
N ALA A 367 11.87 -27.74 16.62
CA ALA A 367 12.40 -29.11 16.54
C ALA A 367 12.58 -29.72 17.92
N VAL A 368 12.53 -31.06 18.01
CA VAL A 368 12.81 -31.79 19.23
C VAL A 368 14.28 -31.60 19.63
N ASP A 369 14.54 -31.34 20.91
CA ASP A 369 15.90 -31.19 21.44
C ASP A 369 16.59 -32.54 21.67
N ARG A 370 17.09 -33.11 20.57
CA ARG A 370 17.85 -34.35 20.61
C ARG A 370 18.99 -34.37 19.60
N PRO A 371 20.09 -35.18 19.86
CA PRO A 371 21.18 -35.34 18.91
C PRO A 371 20.67 -35.84 17.55
N GLY A 372 21.21 -35.28 16.46
CA GLY A 372 20.90 -35.70 15.09
C GLY A 372 19.84 -34.87 14.38
N VAL A 373 18.96 -34.14 15.09
CA VAL A 373 17.86 -33.35 14.47
C VAL A 373 18.41 -32.28 13.54
N LEU A 374 19.41 -31.52 13.99
CA LEU A 374 20.04 -30.49 13.14
C LEU A 374 20.67 -31.14 11.88
N ALA A 375 21.25 -32.31 12.00
CA ALA A 375 21.83 -33.02 10.84
C ALA A 375 20.75 -33.40 9.82
N HIS A 376 19.56 -33.87 10.26
CA HIS A 376 18.44 -34.16 9.37
C HIS A 376 17.98 -32.91 8.60
N ILE A 377 17.75 -31.79 9.32
CA ILE A 377 17.33 -30.51 8.71
C ILE A 377 18.36 -30.02 7.69
N THR A 378 19.65 -30.02 8.09
CA THR A 378 20.73 -29.50 7.22
C THR A 378 21.01 -30.40 6.02
N SER A 379 20.80 -31.72 6.15
CA SER A 379 20.91 -32.67 5.01
C SER A 379 19.86 -32.36 3.95
N VAL A 380 18.60 -32.18 4.35
CA VAL A 380 17.52 -31.83 3.40
C VAL A 380 17.80 -30.49 2.71
N LEU A 381 18.27 -29.47 3.45
CA LEU A 381 18.67 -28.21 2.84
C LEU A 381 19.79 -28.39 1.82
N GLY A 382 20.83 -29.18 2.16
CA GLY A 382 21.94 -29.47 1.25
C GLY A 382 21.53 -30.26 0.00
N GLU A 383 20.63 -31.26 0.14
CA GLU A 383 20.08 -32.05 -0.97
C GLU A 383 19.25 -31.17 -1.96
N ASN A 384 18.70 -30.07 -1.48
CA ASN A 384 18.00 -29.07 -2.29
C ASN A 384 18.91 -27.88 -2.72
N GLU A 385 20.24 -28.07 -2.63
CA GLU A 385 21.24 -27.06 -3.04
C GLU A 385 21.14 -25.72 -2.27
N ILE A 386 20.61 -25.74 -1.05
CA ILE A 386 20.45 -24.56 -0.20
C ILE A 386 21.68 -24.44 0.72
N GLY A 387 22.49 -23.43 0.47
CA GLY A 387 23.63 -23.09 1.33
C GLY A 387 23.19 -22.44 2.63
N ILE A 388 23.85 -22.80 3.73
CA ILE A 388 23.59 -22.23 5.06
C ILE A 388 24.66 -21.21 5.36
N GLU A 389 24.24 -19.98 5.72
CA GLU A 389 25.13 -18.91 6.13
C GLU A 389 25.35 -18.91 7.64
N SER A 390 24.26 -19.06 8.42
CA SER A 390 24.31 -19.05 9.87
C SER A 390 23.28 -19.99 10.47
N VAL A 391 23.63 -20.59 11.60
CA VAL A 391 22.71 -21.37 12.43
C VAL A 391 22.76 -20.84 13.85
N LEU A 392 21.60 -20.61 14.43
CA LEU A 392 21.45 -20.16 15.81
C LEU A 392 20.48 -21.09 16.54
N GLN A 393 20.90 -21.68 17.63
CA GLN A 393 20.05 -22.44 18.55
C GLN A 393 20.25 -21.89 19.95
N LYS A 394 19.21 -21.27 20.50
CA LYS A 394 19.21 -20.70 21.88
C LYS A 394 18.41 -21.59 22.81
N GLY A 395 18.98 -21.84 23.97
CA GLY A 395 18.32 -22.52 25.06
C GLY A 395 18.33 -24.06 24.97
N ARG A 396 17.81 -24.67 26.01
CA ARG A 396 17.45 -26.10 26.07
C ARG A 396 15.97 -26.20 26.37
N ALA A 397 15.33 -27.27 25.91
CA ALA A 397 13.92 -27.51 26.18
C ALA A 397 13.63 -27.48 27.69
N HIS A 398 12.83 -26.52 28.15
CA HIS A 398 12.51 -26.38 29.58
C HIS A 398 11.28 -27.17 30.00
N SER A 399 10.34 -27.51 29.11
CA SER A 399 9.13 -28.25 29.51
C SER A 399 8.33 -28.92 28.38
N ALA A 400 8.59 -28.62 27.11
CA ALA A 400 7.83 -29.16 25.97
C ALA A 400 8.64 -30.02 24.99
N GLY A 401 9.93 -30.27 25.29
CA GLY A 401 10.79 -31.13 24.45
C GLY A 401 11.21 -30.53 23.10
N SER A 402 10.80 -29.32 22.74
CA SER A 402 11.18 -28.67 21.46
C SER A 402 11.87 -27.33 21.67
N VAL A 403 12.76 -26.99 20.76
CA VAL A 403 13.57 -25.77 20.73
C VAL A 403 13.50 -25.13 19.34
N PRO A 404 13.60 -23.79 19.25
CA PRO A 404 13.75 -23.12 17.97
C PRO A 404 15.16 -23.34 17.40
N VAL A 405 15.24 -23.78 16.17
CA VAL A 405 16.46 -23.79 15.36
C VAL A 405 16.29 -22.73 14.27
N LEU A 406 17.17 -21.74 14.24
CA LEU A 406 17.10 -20.58 13.39
C LEU A 406 18.22 -20.65 12.37
N ILE A 407 17.89 -20.57 11.09
CA ILE A 407 18.86 -20.68 10.00
C ILE A 407 18.73 -19.46 9.07
N LEU A 408 19.87 -18.86 8.73
CA LEU A 408 19.99 -17.99 7.58
C LEU A 408 20.60 -18.76 6.42
N THR A 409 20.01 -18.57 5.22
CA THR A 409 20.53 -19.21 4.01
C THR A 409 21.35 -18.25 3.18
N HIS A 410 22.27 -18.80 2.38
CA HIS A 410 22.76 -18.11 1.19
C HIS A 410 21.63 -17.90 0.17
N PRO A 411 21.83 -17.09 -0.89
CA PRO A 411 20.83 -16.94 -1.94
C PRO A 411 20.41 -18.29 -2.53
N ALA A 412 19.10 -18.51 -2.58
CA ALA A 412 18.50 -19.71 -3.15
C ALA A 412 17.19 -19.34 -3.86
N ARG A 413 16.71 -20.19 -4.77
CA ARG A 413 15.40 -20.01 -5.39
C ARG A 413 14.30 -20.38 -4.41
N GLU A 414 13.21 -19.57 -4.40
CA GLU A 414 12.05 -19.83 -3.55
C GLU A 414 11.48 -21.24 -3.75
N ALA A 415 11.45 -21.76 -4.98
CA ALA A 415 10.97 -23.12 -5.26
C ALA A 415 11.82 -24.18 -4.53
N ALA A 416 13.15 -24.05 -4.50
CA ALA A 416 14.03 -24.96 -3.79
C ALA A 416 13.78 -24.91 -2.27
N ILE A 417 13.64 -23.70 -1.72
CA ILE A 417 13.30 -23.50 -0.31
C ILE A 417 11.97 -24.17 0.02
N ARG A 418 10.91 -23.93 -0.78
CA ARG A 418 9.59 -24.53 -0.54
C ARG A 418 9.63 -26.07 -0.58
N SER A 419 10.32 -26.65 -1.57
CA SER A 419 10.50 -28.10 -1.65
C SER A 419 11.23 -28.66 -0.44
N ALA A 420 12.30 -28.00 0.02
CA ALA A 420 13.01 -28.43 1.23
C ALA A 420 12.13 -28.36 2.48
N LEU A 421 11.34 -27.28 2.63
CA LEU A 421 10.46 -27.10 3.78
C LEU A 421 9.33 -28.14 3.81
N GLU A 422 8.75 -28.53 2.68
CA GLU A 422 7.76 -29.61 2.60
C GLU A 422 8.31 -30.93 3.14
N ILE A 423 9.57 -31.24 2.83
CA ILE A 423 10.25 -32.46 3.34
C ILE A 423 10.55 -32.31 4.83
N ILE A 424 11.08 -31.15 5.25
CA ILE A 424 11.49 -30.92 6.65
C ILE A 424 10.29 -30.90 7.58
N ASP A 425 9.20 -30.25 7.19
CA ASP A 425 7.98 -30.15 8.00
C ASP A 425 7.27 -31.52 8.16
N ALA A 426 7.58 -32.48 7.30
CA ALA A 426 7.11 -33.88 7.41
C ALA A 426 7.99 -34.75 8.29
N LEU A 427 9.13 -34.28 8.80
CA LEU A 427 10.00 -35.05 9.71
C LEU A 427 9.35 -35.15 11.10
N ASP A 428 9.44 -36.32 11.73
CA ASP A 428 8.99 -36.55 13.11
C ASP A 428 9.69 -35.64 14.14
N ASP A 429 10.87 -35.11 13.77
CA ASP A 429 11.66 -34.21 14.59
C ASP A 429 11.19 -32.77 14.60
N VAL A 430 10.36 -32.37 13.64
CA VAL A 430 9.81 -31.01 13.50
C VAL A 430 8.37 -31.02 14.02
N THR A 431 8.10 -30.23 15.04
CA THR A 431 6.85 -30.29 15.82
C THR A 431 5.84 -29.24 15.43
N ALA A 432 6.20 -28.28 14.57
CA ALA A 432 5.32 -27.26 14.03
C ALA A 432 5.82 -26.80 12.65
N PRO A 433 4.94 -26.28 11.79
CA PRO A 433 5.32 -25.76 10.48
C PRO A 433 6.44 -24.70 10.56
N THR A 434 7.38 -24.80 9.66
CA THR A 434 8.53 -23.90 9.59
C THR A 434 8.08 -22.46 9.24
N ARG A 435 8.58 -21.48 10.00
CA ARG A 435 8.41 -20.07 9.63
C ARG A 435 9.52 -19.65 8.67
N LEU A 436 9.11 -19.13 7.51
CA LEU A 436 9.99 -18.56 6.50
C LEU A 436 9.80 -17.04 6.49
N ILE A 437 10.90 -16.28 6.50
CA ILE A 437 10.91 -14.83 6.25
C ILE A 437 11.98 -14.55 5.20
N ARG A 438 11.62 -13.82 4.15
CA ARG A 438 12.55 -13.42 3.09
C ARG A 438 13.41 -12.25 3.57
N ILE A 439 14.64 -12.18 3.07
CA ILE A 439 15.58 -11.10 3.36
C ILE A 439 15.70 -10.25 2.09
N GLU A 440 15.46 -8.96 2.21
CA GLU A 440 15.61 -8.01 1.11
C GLU A 440 16.83 -7.13 1.35
N GLU A 441 17.77 -7.15 0.40
CA GLU A 441 19.02 -6.40 0.46
C GLU A 441 19.04 -5.28 -0.58
N GLY A 442 19.96 -4.33 -0.41
CA GLY A 442 20.09 -3.21 -1.37
C GLY A 442 19.04 -2.11 -1.24
N LEU A 443 18.49 -1.97 -0.02
CA LEU A 443 17.47 -0.97 0.32
C LEU A 443 18.04 0.35 0.82
#